data_30b620861b9e1f416f65aadb2403b1ca
#
_entry.id   30b620861b9e1f416f65aadb2403b1ca
#
_cell.length_a   1.000
_cell.length_b   1.000
_cell.length_c   1.000
_cell.angle_alpha   90.00
_cell.angle_beta   90.00
_cell.angle_gamma   90.00
#
_symmetry.space_group_name_H-M   'P 1'
#
loop_
_entity.id
_entity.type
_entity.pdbx_description
1 polymer ?
#
loop_
_entity_poly.entity_id
_entity_poly.type
_entity_poly.pdbx_seq_one_letter_code
_entity_poly.pdbx_strand_id
1 'polypeptide(L)'
;YTFLGLSVGVILHNLSDQERQQGYGADVTYGTNNEFGFDYLRDNMKFHRKDCVQRELNYAIVDEVDSILIDEARTPLIISGPVDYSIKDYEKLRAPVANLFQRQQKLAKEFIRETRKLLDEDQEYEAGEACLRAYRAAPKHPSVMEMMEEGKLRKLLKTVEQDYSLAKRLPEVDDSLYYVVEEKERNVYPTERGKDIIAKKDSTFFILPELDIEIERIDQDNTLSSEEKAERKHRIRSDYEQKLTRNHVINQLLKAYALFGKDVDYVVKDGQIIIVDEFTGRLMPGRRYSDGLHQALEAREGVRVEQENQTLATITFQNYFRMYEKLAGMTGTADTEAEEFAKIYDLDVMLIPTNKKMIRLDHSDVIYKTEREKFQAVVEEIKELAEMERPVLVGTVSIEKSE
;
A
#
# COMPACT_ATOMS: atom_id res chain seq x y z
N TYR A 1 8.40 -43.38 -2.72
CA TYR A 1 9.68 -42.97 -2.11
C TYR A 1 9.98 -43.84 -0.86
N THR A 2 9.00 -44.00 0.04
CA THR A 2 9.19 -44.81 1.26
C THR A 2 9.64 -46.26 0.95
N PHE A 3 9.11 -46.87 -0.13
CA PHE A 3 9.56 -48.18 -0.62
C PHE A 3 11.04 -48.18 -1.01
N LEU A 4 11.58 -47.05 -1.47
CA LEU A 4 12.99 -46.91 -1.83
C LEU A 4 13.88 -46.53 -0.63
N GLY A 5 13.33 -46.50 0.57
CA GLY A 5 14.07 -46.17 1.80
C GLY A 5 14.23 -44.67 2.06
N LEU A 6 13.53 -43.81 1.31
CA LEU A 6 13.55 -42.35 1.52
C LEU A 6 12.48 -41.92 2.51
N SER A 7 12.80 -40.95 3.35
CA SER A 7 11.83 -40.29 4.22
C SER A 7 10.99 -39.27 3.44
N VAL A 8 9.73 -39.17 3.80
CA VAL A 8 8.77 -38.23 3.16
C VAL A 8 8.12 -37.33 4.19
N GLY A 9 8.21 -36.02 3.96
CA GLY A 9 7.53 -34.99 4.70
C GLY A 9 6.41 -34.36 3.88
N VAL A 10 5.38 -33.86 4.56
CA VAL A 10 4.25 -33.16 3.91
C VAL A 10 4.03 -31.84 4.62
N ILE A 11 3.96 -30.75 3.86
CA ILE A 11 3.68 -29.40 4.38
C ILE A 11 2.22 -29.06 4.09
N LEU A 12 1.47 -28.83 5.16
CA LEU A 12 0.06 -28.46 5.14
C LEU A 12 -0.14 -27.09 5.79
N HIS A 13 -1.31 -26.48 5.55
CA HIS A 13 -1.61 -25.13 6.00
C HIS A 13 -1.48 -24.90 7.51
N ASN A 14 -1.93 -25.79 8.33
CA ASN A 14 -2.05 -25.59 9.79
C ASN A 14 -0.92 -26.22 10.63
N LEU A 15 0.25 -26.45 10.04
CA LEU A 15 1.38 -27.02 10.75
C LEU A 15 2.09 -25.94 11.59
N SER A 16 2.55 -26.31 12.80
CA SER A 16 3.47 -25.52 13.61
C SER A 16 4.86 -25.44 12.98
N ASP A 17 5.68 -24.47 13.39
CA ASP A 17 7.06 -24.32 12.92
C ASP A 17 7.87 -25.61 13.16
N GLN A 18 7.66 -26.30 14.29
CA GLN A 18 8.36 -27.54 14.62
C GLN A 18 7.96 -28.68 13.68
N GLU A 19 6.68 -28.83 13.37
CA GLU A 19 6.19 -29.84 12.42
C GLU A 19 6.67 -29.50 10.99
N ARG A 20 6.72 -28.23 10.61
CA ARG A 20 7.29 -27.80 9.33
C ARG A 20 8.78 -28.13 9.25
N GLN A 21 9.57 -27.87 10.30
CA GLN A 21 10.99 -28.25 10.35
C GLN A 21 11.19 -29.75 10.18
N GLN A 22 10.34 -30.58 10.81
CA GLN A 22 10.37 -32.02 10.62
C GLN A 22 10.03 -32.42 9.17
N GLY A 23 9.00 -31.81 8.59
CA GLY A 23 8.59 -32.05 7.21
C GLY A 23 9.68 -31.67 6.21
N TYR A 24 10.29 -30.50 6.36
CA TYR A 24 11.43 -30.08 5.54
C TYR A 24 12.70 -30.85 5.83
N GLY A 25 12.84 -31.51 6.99
CA GLY A 25 13.93 -32.39 7.35
C GLY A 25 13.96 -33.72 6.59
N ALA A 26 12.87 -34.12 5.93
CA ALA A 26 12.77 -35.34 5.16
C ALA A 26 13.58 -35.29 3.84
N ASP A 27 13.89 -36.47 3.27
CA ASP A 27 14.57 -36.54 1.97
C ASP A 27 13.74 -35.98 0.84
N VAL A 28 12.42 -36.18 0.89
CA VAL A 28 11.45 -35.66 -0.07
C VAL A 28 10.34 -34.91 0.71
N THR A 29 10.10 -33.69 0.33
CA THR A 29 9.04 -32.87 0.93
C THR A 29 7.95 -32.53 -0.10
N TYR A 30 6.71 -32.87 0.21
CA TYR A 30 5.53 -32.52 -0.58
C TYR A 30 4.79 -31.33 0.03
N GLY A 31 4.23 -30.46 -0.81
CA GLY A 31 3.38 -29.36 -0.40
C GLY A 31 2.83 -28.62 -1.59
N THR A 32 1.94 -27.67 -1.35
CA THR A 32 1.50 -26.75 -2.41
C THR A 32 2.53 -25.65 -2.63
N ASN A 33 2.59 -25.12 -3.85
CA ASN A 33 3.42 -23.97 -4.21
C ASN A 33 3.27 -22.78 -3.24
N ASN A 34 2.02 -22.50 -2.82
CA ASN A 34 1.70 -21.44 -1.87
C ASN A 34 2.38 -21.66 -0.51
N GLU A 35 2.28 -22.87 0.06
CA GLU A 35 2.86 -23.16 1.38
C GLU A 35 4.38 -22.98 1.37
N PHE A 36 5.06 -23.46 0.33
CA PHE A 36 6.50 -23.29 0.18
C PHE A 36 6.89 -21.82 0.06
N GLY A 37 6.18 -21.06 -0.77
CA GLY A 37 6.48 -19.66 -0.95
C GLY A 37 6.17 -18.81 0.29
N PHE A 38 5.09 -19.10 1.01
CA PHE A 38 4.80 -18.43 2.28
C PHE A 38 5.79 -18.82 3.38
N ASP A 39 6.26 -20.05 3.45
CA ASP A 39 7.31 -20.45 4.39
C ASP A 39 8.62 -19.71 4.10
N TYR A 40 8.99 -19.57 2.82
CA TYR A 40 10.13 -18.75 2.43
C TYR A 40 9.99 -17.30 2.91
N LEU A 41 8.83 -16.67 2.71
CA LEU A 41 8.60 -15.30 3.17
C LEU A 41 8.67 -15.22 4.71
N ARG A 42 8.09 -16.19 5.43
CA ARG A 42 8.16 -16.23 6.91
C ARG A 42 9.60 -16.41 7.41
N ASP A 43 10.38 -17.27 6.78
CA ASP A 43 11.78 -17.50 7.13
C ASP A 43 12.64 -16.23 6.94
N ASN A 44 12.39 -15.46 5.89
CA ASN A 44 13.07 -14.18 5.66
C ASN A 44 12.68 -13.09 6.67
N MET A 45 11.63 -13.28 7.47
CA MET A 45 11.22 -12.39 8.55
C MET A 45 11.74 -12.84 9.94
N LYS A 46 12.39 -14.02 10.03
CA LYS A 46 12.97 -14.56 11.30
C LYS A 46 14.27 -13.85 11.64
N PHE A 47 14.49 -13.60 12.95
CA PHE A 47 15.72 -12.97 13.43
C PHE A 47 16.91 -13.93 13.53
N HIS A 48 16.65 -15.22 13.68
CA HIS A 48 17.69 -16.22 13.83
C HIS A 48 17.51 -17.37 12.83
N ARG A 49 18.59 -17.78 12.18
CA ARG A 49 18.60 -18.89 11.21
C ARG A 49 18.06 -20.22 11.78
N LYS A 50 18.27 -20.48 13.07
CA LYS A 50 17.74 -21.69 13.76
C LYS A 50 16.21 -21.75 13.81
N ASP A 51 15.54 -20.60 13.68
CA ASP A 51 14.08 -20.49 13.74
C ASP A 51 13.44 -20.64 12.34
N CYS A 52 14.26 -20.68 11.27
CA CYS A 52 13.82 -20.95 9.91
C CYS A 52 13.35 -22.40 9.78
N VAL A 53 12.35 -22.63 8.95
CA VAL A 53 11.77 -23.96 8.75
C VAL A 53 12.31 -24.63 7.48
N GLN A 54 12.62 -23.85 6.43
CA GLN A 54 13.14 -24.38 5.17
C GLN A 54 14.65 -24.65 5.24
N ARG A 55 15.08 -25.58 4.40
CA ARG A 55 16.49 -25.86 4.12
C ARG A 55 16.95 -25.14 2.84
N GLU A 56 18.14 -25.49 2.37
CA GLU A 56 18.64 -25.05 1.08
C GLU A 56 17.74 -25.52 -0.07
N LEU A 57 17.54 -24.67 -1.06
CA LEU A 57 16.66 -24.92 -2.20
C LEU A 57 17.40 -25.67 -3.29
N ASN A 58 17.65 -26.97 -3.08
CA ASN A 58 18.46 -27.79 -3.99
C ASN A 58 17.68 -28.19 -5.25
N TYR A 59 16.55 -28.90 -5.09
CA TYR A 59 15.82 -29.45 -6.20
C TYR A 59 14.32 -29.38 -6.00
N ALA A 60 13.60 -28.84 -7.00
CA ALA A 60 12.15 -28.84 -7.04
C ALA A 60 11.63 -29.55 -8.28
N ILE A 61 10.54 -30.31 -8.10
CA ILE A 61 9.74 -30.89 -9.17
C ILE A 61 8.35 -30.28 -9.05
N VAL A 62 7.92 -29.56 -10.06
CA VAL A 62 6.64 -28.82 -10.07
C VAL A 62 5.64 -29.56 -10.95
N ASP A 63 4.52 -29.96 -10.36
CA ASP A 63 3.39 -30.54 -11.09
C ASP A 63 2.51 -29.42 -11.66
N GLU A 64 1.88 -29.64 -12.81
CA GLU A 64 1.17 -28.60 -13.58
C GLU A 64 2.02 -27.34 -13.74
N VAL A 65 3.25 -27.56 -14.24
CA VAL A 65 4.32 -26.57 -14.23
C VAL A 65 4.04 -25.33 -15.10
N ASP A 66 3.27 -25.46 -16.16
CA ASP A 66 2.82 -24.35 -17.01
C ASP A 66 1.87 -23.42 -16.25
N SER A 67 0.92 -23.97 -15.51
CA SER A 67 0.00 -23.16 -14.70
C SER A 67 0.76 -22.34 -13.64
N ILE A 68 1.75 -22.94 -12.95
CA ILE A 68 2.46 -22.30 -11.83
C ILE A 68 3.57 -21.37 -12.33
N LEU A 69 4.35 -21.78 -13.35
CA LEU A 69 5.54 -21.06 -13.76
C LEU A 69 5.34 -20.16 -14.99
N ILE A 70 4.21 -20.28 -15.70
CA ILE A 70 3.85 -19.41 -16.82
C ILE A 70 2.62 -18.59 -16.47
N ASP A 71 1.43 -19.21 -16.32
CA ASP A 71 0.17 -18.50 -16.14
C ASP A 71 0.15 -17.66 -14.85
N GLU A 72 0.50 -18.26 -13.72
CA GLU A 72 0.52 -17.60 -12.40
C GLU A 72 1.91 -17.10 -11.99
N ALA A 73 2.90 -17.17 -12.87
CA ALA A 73 4.30 -16.89 -12.55
C ALA A 73 4.53 -15.53 -11.86
N ARG A 74 3.77 -14.51 -12.27
CA ARG A 74 3.86 -13.14 -11.77
C ARG A 74 2.90 -12.83 -10.62
N THR A 75 2.07 -13.77 -10.23
CA THR A 75 1.19 -13.61 -9.07
C THR A 75 2.01 -13.53 -7.80
N PRO A 76 1.94 -12.43 -7.04
CA PRO A 76 2.73 -12.27 -5.84
C PRO A 76 2.10 -12.99 -4.65
N LEU A 77 2.90 -13.70 -3.88
CA LEU A 77 2.60 -14.07 -2.51
C LEU A 77 2.94 -12.86 -1.63
N ILE A 78 2.02 -12.47 -0.77
CA ILE A 78 2.15 -11.24 0.05
C ILE A 78 1.86 -11.58 1.51
N ILE A 79 2.79 -11.20 2.40
CA ILE A 79 2.53 -11.15 3.84
C ILE A 79 2.36 -9.67 4.21
N SER A 80 1.21 -9.34 4.76
CA SER A 80 0.91 -8.01 5.28
C SER A 80 0.75 -8.06 6.79
N GLY A 81 1.19 -7.01 7.46
CA GLY A 81 1.01 -6.83 8.90
C GLY A 81 0.46 -5.44 9.19
N PRO A 82 -0.17 -5.26 10.36
CA PRO A 82 -0.64 -3.95 10.79
C PRO A 82 0.54 -3.01 10.98
N VAL A 83 0.39 -1.77 10.55
CA VAL A 83 1.33 -0.70 10.88
C VAL A 83 1.02 -0.22 12.29
N ASP A 84 2.04 -0.03 13.12
CA ASP A 84 1.93 0.44 14.51
C ASP A 84 1.57 1.94 14.65
N TYR A 85 0.90 2.53 13.67
CA TYR A 85 0.31 3.85 13.87
C TYR A 85 -0.83 3.73 14.89
N SER A 86 -0.61 4.35 16.04
CA SER A 86 -1.63 4.34 17.09
C SER A 86 -2.90 5.04 16.62
N ILE A 87 -3.95 4.27 16.35
CA ILE A 87 -5.31 4.81 16.10
C ILE A 87 -5.68 5.88 17.12
N LYS A 88 -5.26 5.67 18.37
CA LYS A 88 -5.47 6.60 19.49
C LYS A 88 -4.84 7.98 19.25
N ASP A 89 -3.75 8.07 18.51
CA ASP A 89 -3.10 9.36 18.24
C ASP A 89 -3.89 10.16 17.23
N TYR A 90 -4.51 9.54 16.21
CA TYR A 90 -5.44 10.23 15.30
C TYR A 90 -6.63 10.81 16.06
N GLU A 91 -7.24 10.05 16.96
CA GLU A 91 -8.36 10.52 17.77
C GLU A 91 -7.98 11.66 18.71
N LYS A 92 -6.83 11.57 19.39
CA LYS A 92 -6.34 12.60 20.32
C LYS A 92 -5.94 13.89 19.63
N LEU A 93 -5.30 13.78 18.47
CA LEU A 93 -4.73 14.93 17.73
C LEU A 93 -5.74 15.58 16.80
N ARG A 94 -6.85 14.93 16.47
CA ARG A 94 -7.92 15.50 15.64
C ARG A 94 -8.38 16.87 16.10
N ALA A 95 -8.74 17.02 17.37
CA ALA A 95 -9.29 18.28 17.88
C ALA A 95 -8.27 19.43 17.89
N PRO A 96 -7.01 19.26 18.35
CA PRO A 96 -5.98 20.29 18.21
C PRO A 96 -5.71 20.69 16.77
N VAL A 97 -5.62 19.74 15.84
CA VAL A 97 -5.37 20.02 14.43
C VAL A 97 -6.56 20.70 13.76
N ALA A 98 -7.79 20.28 14.07
CA ALA A 98 -9.00 20.95 13.59
C ALA A 98 -9.06 22.40 14.05
N ASN A 99 -8.67 22.70 15.29
CA ASN A 99 -8.59 24.07 15.81
C ASN A 99 -7.56 24.90 15.03
N LEU A 100 -6.38 24.30 14.77
CA LEU A 100 -5.33 24.95 13.99
C LEU A 100 -5.81 25.28 12.58
N PHE A 101 -6.46 24.33 11.91
CA PHE A 101 -7.06 24.53 10.60
C PHE A 101 -8.08 25.68 10.61
N GLN A 102 -9.01 25.70 11.58
CA GLN A 102 -10.01 26.77 11.68
C GLN A 102 -9.37 28.15 11.90
N ARG A 103 -8.30 28.25 12.70
CA ARG A 103 -7.56 29.51 12.89
C ARG A 103 -6.92 29.97 11.59
N GLN A 104 -6.30 29.07 10.84
CA GLN A 104 -5.73 29.39 9.54
C GLN A 104 -6.78 29.86 8.54
N GLN A 105 -7.97 29.24 8.52
CA GLN A 105 -9.07 29.66 7.65
C GLN A 105 -9.57 31.07 7.99
N LYS A 106 -9.59 31.45 9.28
CA LYS A 106 -9.92 32.81 9.70
C LYS A 106 -8.86 33.81 9.24
N LEU A 107 -7.59 33.46 9.44
CA LEU A 107 -6.44 34.26 9.01
C LEU A 107 -6.45 34.49 7.48
N ALA A 108 -6.73 33.46 6.70
CA ALA A 108 -6.86 33.57 5.25
C ALA A 108 -7.98 34.56 4.86
N LYS A 109 -9.13 34.53 5.56
CA LYS A 109 -10.23 35.51 5.34
C LYS A 109 -9.81 36.94 5.68
N GLU A 110 -8.97 37.14 6.67
CA GLU A 110 -8.43 38.47 7.03
C GLU A 110 -7.52 38.95 5.88
N PHE A 111 -6.61 38.13 5.38
CA PHE A 111 -5.75 38.48 4.24
C PHE A 111 -6.54 38.76 2.95
N ILE A 112 -7.62 38.02 2.69
CA ILE A 112 -8.51 38.29 1.55
C ILE A 112 -9.15 39.65 1.65
N ARG A 113 -9.63 40.05 2.85
CA ARG A 113 -10.22 41.36 3.08
C ARG A 113 -9.17 42.46 2.93
N GLU A 114 -7.99 42.27 3.46
CA GLU A 114 -6.84 43.14 3.33
C GLU A 114 -6.45 43.35 1.87
N THR A 115 -6.37 42.29 1.08
CA THR A 115 -6.10 42.35 -0.36
C THR A 115 -7.09 43.24 -1.09
N ARG A 116 -8.40 43.06 -0.83
CA ARG A 116 -9.45 43.86 -1.50
C ARG A 116 -9.37 45.34 -1.08
N LYS A 117 -9.18 45.62 0.21
CA LYS A 117 -9.02 46.97 0.73
C LYS A 117 -7.83 47.68 0.08
N LEU A 118 -6.67 47.03 0.02
CA LEU A 118 -5.46 47.63 -0.56
C LEU A 118 -5.60 47.86 -2.08
N LEU A 119 -6.36 47.04 -2.78
CA LEU A 119 -6.71 47.27 -4.19
C LEU A 119 -7.61 48.51 -4.37
N ASP A 120 -8.57 48.73 -3.48
CA ASP A 120 -9.45 49.89 -3.50
C ASP A 120 -8.67 51.18 -3.18
N GLU A 121 -7.55 51.06 -2.45
CA GLU A 121 -6.62 52.14 -2.10
C GLU A 121 -5.50 52.34 -3.13
N ASP A 122 -5.55 51.70 -4.31
CA ASP A 122 -4.54 51.71 -5.37
C ASP A 122 -3.12 51.24 -4.94
N GLN A 123 -3.03 50.48 -3.85
CA GLN A 123 -1.77 49.90 -3.32
C GLN A 123 -1.57 48.51 -3.90
N GLU A 124 -1.19 48.40 -5.18
CA GLU A 124 -1.18 47.13 -5.91
C GLU A 124 -0.14 46.15 -5.38
N TYR A 125 1.08 46.60 -5.03
CA TYR A 125 2.14 45.71 -4.55
C TYR A 125 1.79 45.14 -3.19
N GLU A 126 1.34 45.92 -2.26
CA GLU A 126 0.91 45.51 -0.91
C GLU A 126 -0.32 44.58 -1.00
N ALA A 127 -1.23 44.84 -1.93
CA ALA A 127 -2.34 43.95 -2.23
C ALA A 127 -1.84 42.59 -2.75
N GLY A 128 -0.76 42.57 -3.55
CA GLY A 128 -0.10 41.39 -4.00
C GLY A 128 0.53 40.58 -2.85
N GLU A 129 1.13 41.27 -1.85
CA GLU A 129 1.70 40.61 -0.65
C GLU A 129 0.58 39.99 0.21
N ALA A 130 -0.52 40.72 0.45
CA ALA A 130 -1.67 40.18 1.18
C ALA A 130 -2.30 39.00 0.44
N CYS A 131 -2.38 39.05 -0.88
CA CYS A 131 -2.85 37.99 -1.75
C CYS A 131 -1.93 36.74 -1.65
N LEU A 132 -0.61 36.91 -1.63
CA LEU A 132 0.36 35.83 -1.44
C LEU A 132 0.17 35.14 -0.09
N ARG A 133 -0.01 35.93 0.99
CA ARG A 133 -0.30 35.39 2.33
C ARG A 133 -1.62 34.61 2.34
N ALA A 134 -2.67 35.12 1.70
CA ALA A 134 -3.96 34.43 1.60
C ALA A 134 -3.83 33.09 0.84
N TYR A 135 -3.14 33.10 -0.29
CA TYR A 135 -2.90 31.92 -1.11
C TYR A 135 -2.08 30.84 -0.36
N ARG A 136 -0.98 31.24 0.28
CA ARG A 136 -0.16 30.29 1.06
C ARG A 136 -0.88 29.79 2.33
N ALA A 137 -1.78 30.60 2.89
CA ALA A 137 -2.57 30.20 4.05
C ALA A 137 -3.62 29.12 3.73
N ALA A 138 -4.34 29.26 2.63
CA ALA A 138 -5.44 28.36 2.29
C ALA A 138 -5.73 28.34 0.78
N PRO A 139 -4.88 27.69 -0.04
CA PRO A 139 -5.01 27.72 -1.51
C PRO A 139 -6.35 27.15 -2.02
N LYS A 140 -6.91 26.16 -1.34
CA LYS A 140 -8.21 25.57 -1.67
C LYS A 140 -9.43 26.27 -1.01
N HIS A 141 -9.23 27.40 -0.36
CA HIS A 141 -10.37 28.16 0.17
C HIS A 141 -11.17 28.78 -1.01
N PRO A 142 -12.52 28.65 -1.06
CA PRO A 142 -13.32 29.13 -2.19
C PRO A 142 -13.02 30.58 -2.60
N SER A 143 -12.95 31.50 -1.63
CA SER A 143 -12.65 32.91 -1.92
C SER A 143 -11.21 33.16 -2.40
N VAL A 144 -10.24 32.27 -2.07
CA VAL A 144 -8.87 32.35 -2.63
C VAL A 144 -8.90 31.85 -4.07
N MET A 145 -9.62 30.77 -4.35
CA MET A 145 -9.78 30.26 -5.71
C MET A 145 -10.47 31.29 -6.62
N GLU A 146 -11.54 31.92 -6.13
CA GLU A 146 -12.21 33.01 -6.84
C GLU A 146 -11.24 34.17 -7.14
N MET A 147 -10.42 34.61 -6.17
CA MET A 147 -9.38 35.62 -6.41
C MET A 147 -8.35 35.17 -7.48
N MET A 148 -8.06 33.89 -7.57
CA MET A 148 -7.12 33.36 -8.58
C MET A 148 -7.73 33.30 -9.98
N GLU A 149 -9.04 33.38 -10.12
CA GLU A 149 -9.70 33.53 -11.42
C GLU A 149 -9.57 34.97 -11.96
N GLU A 150 -9.39 35.96 -11.08
CA GLU A 150 -9.15 37.34 -11.45
C GLU A 150 -7.74 37.52 -12.08
N GLY A 151 -7.68 37.84 -13.38
CA GLY A 151 -6.40 37.91 -14.13
C GLY A 151 -5.41 38.93 -13.56
N LYS A 152 -5.91 40.05 -12.96
CA LYS A 152 -5.09 41.10 -12.32
C LYS A 152 -4.41 40.53 -11.05
N LEU A 153 -5.18 39.94 -10.15
CA LEU A 153 -4.67 39.36 -8.90
C LEU A 153 -3.71 38.21 -9.14
N ARG A 154 -4.00 37.34 -10.10
CA ARG A 154 -3.09 36.26 -10.48
C ARG A 154 -1.72 36.78 -10.97
N LYS A 155 -1.69 37.89 -11.72
CA LYS A 155 -0.42 38.50 -12.15
C LYS A 155 0.33 39.11 -10.97
N LEU A 156 -0.34 39.85 -10.12
CA LEU A 156 0.23 40.46 -8.90
C LEU A 156 0.83 39.37 -7.99
N LEU A 157 0.08 38.31 -7.71
CA LEU A 157 0.56 37.17 -6.94
C LEU A 157 1.86 36.60 -7.51
N LYS A 158 1.90 36.33 -8.82
CA LYS A 158 3.12 35.77 -9.46
C LYS A 158 4.31 36.71 -9.36
N THR A 159 4.10 38.01 -9.54
CA THR A 159 5.17 39.01 -9.43
C THR A 159 5.74 39.04 -8.03
N VAL A 160 4.89 39.18 -7.01
CA VAL A 160 5.31 39.22 -5.60
C VAL A 160 5.93 37.88 -5.16
N GLU A 161 5.36 36.73 -5.58
CA GLU A 161 5.95 35.41 -5.29
C GLU A 161 7.36 35.27 -5.87
N GLN A 162 7.58 35.76 -7.10
CA GLN A 162 8.91 35.77 -7.72
C GLN A 162 9.90 36.65 -6.96
N ASP A 163 9.48 37.86 -6.59
CA ASP A 163 10.31 38.79 -5.83
C ASP A 163 10.71 38.22 -4.47
N TYR A 164 9.74 37.63 -3.73
CA TYR A 164 10.00 36.98 -2.45
C TYR A 164 10.89 35.73 -2.59
N SER A 165 10.71 34.97 -3.68
CA SER A 165 11.52 33.80 -3.98
C SER A 165 12.96 34.17 -4.29
N LEU A 166 13.19 35.16 -5.17
CA LEU A 166 14.50 35.67 -5.52
C LEU A 166 15.24 36.30 -4.32
N ALA A 167 14.52 37.01 -3.48
CA ALA A 167 15.04 37.59 -2.26
C ALA A 167 15.19 36.60 -1.10
N LYS A 168 14.76 35.32 -1.28
CA LYS A 168 14.71 34.27 -0.23
C LYS A 168 13.88 34.68 1.00
N ARG A 169 12.85 35.50 0.81
CA ARG A 169 11.99 36.05 1.87
C ARG A 169 10.67 35.29 2.06
N LEU A 170 10.41 34.20 1.33
CA LEU A 170 9.22 33.38 1.52
C LEU A 170 9.02 32.91 2.97
N PRO A 171 10.06 32.59 3.76
CA PRO A 171 9.89 32.26 5.17
C PRO A 171 9.19 33.37 5.99
N GLU A 172 9.38 34.65 5.65
CA GLU A 172 8.72 35.78 6.33
C GLU A 172 7.17 35.74 6.18
N VAL A 173 6.72 35.23 5.03
CA VAL A 173 5.27 35.01 4.79
C VAL A 173 4.80 33.83 5.63
N ASP A 174 5.56 32.75 5.64
CA ASP A 174 5.24 31.51 6.34
C ASP A 174 5.21 31.68 7.86
N ASP A 175 6.07 32.52 8.44
CA ASP A 175 6.10 32.83 9.87
C ASP A 175 4.79 33.47 10.36
N SER A 176 4.04 34.13 9.48
CA SER A 176 2.71 34.68 9.79
C SER A 176 1.62 33.64 9.89
N LEU A 177 1.84 32.44 9.34
CA LEU A 177 0.88 31.34 9.23
C LEU A 177 0.98 30.37 10.42
N TYR A 178 -0.04 29.54 10.59
CA TYR A 178 -0.03 28.43 11.56
C TYR A 178 0.48 27.12 10.97
N TYR A 179 0.32 26.94 9.66
CA TYR A 179 0.91 25.86 8.88
C TYR A 179 1.14 26.31 7.45
N VAL A 180 2.04 25.65 6.75
CA VAL A 180 2.38 25.91 5.35
C VAL A 180 1.85 24.78 4.47
N VAL A 181 1.28 25.15 3.31
CA VAL A 181 0.81 24.21 2.30
C VAL A 181 1.74 24.29 1.09
N GLU A 182 2.39 23.20 0.77
CA GLU A 182 3.17 23.01 -0.45
C GLU A 182 2.39 22.16 -1.44
N GLU A 183 1.58 22.82 -2.28
CA GLU A 183 0.67 22.11 -3.19
C GLU A 183 1.41 21.22 -4.18
N LYS A 184 2.58 21.64 -4.70
CA LYS A 184 3.37 20.88 -5.69
C LYS A 184 3.85 19.54 -5.12
N GLU A 185 4.23 19.53 -3.85
CA GLU A 185 4.72 18.34 -3.15
C GLU A 185 3.60 17.63 -2.39
N ARG A 186 2.40 18.20 -2.39
CA ARG A 186 1.26 17.73 -1.59
C ARG A 186 1.61 17.53 -0.12
N ASN A 187 2.43 18.43 0.43
CA ASN A 187 2.84 18.42 1.83
C ASN A 187 2.20 19.57 2.60
N VAL A 188 1.98 19.30 3.89
CA VAL A 188 1.49 20.32 4.86
C VAL A 188 2.22 20.08 6.18
N TYR A 189 2.80 21.13 6.73
CA TYR A 189 3.52 21.05 8.00
C TYR A 189 3.25 22.28 8.86
N PRO A 190 3.19 22.14 10.20
CA PRO A 190 2.97 23.26 11.11
C PRO A 190 4.20 24.17 11.19
N THR A 191 4.00 25.48 11.24
CA THR A 191 5.03 26.46 11.60
C THR A 191 5.31 26.41 13.10
N GLU A 192 6.33 27.13 13.58
CA GLU A 192 6.57 27.24 15.04
C GLU A 192 5.33 27.74 15.77
N ARG A 193 4.64 28.76 15.23
CA ARG A 193 3.40 29.30 15.75
C ARG A 193 2.27 28.25 15.81
N GLY A 194 2.23 27.33 14.83
CA GLY A 194 1.30 26.21 14.80
C GLY A 194 1.64 25.13 15.80
N LYS A 195 2.94 24.81 15.93
CA LYS A 195 3.45 23.86 16.93
C LYS A 195 3.10 24.26 18.35
N ASP A 196 3.24 25.54 18.71
CA ASP A 196 2.92 26.08 20.04
C ASP A 196 1.43 25.85 20.40
N ILE A 197 0.53 25.98 19.42
CA ILE A 197 -0.91 25.75 19.63
C ILE A 197 -1.21 24.27 19.87
N ILE A 198 -0.57 23.38 19.12
CA ILE A 198 -0.76 21.93 19.27
C ILE A 198 -0.15 21.44 20.57
N ALA A 199 1.06 21.91 20.89
CA ALA A 199 1.82 21.50 22.06
C ALA A 199 1.20 21.92 23.40
N LYS A 200 0.30 22.92 23.42
CA LYS A 200 -0.40 23.38 24.65
C LYS A 200 0.54 23.63 25.84
N LYS A 201 1.72 24.25 25.64
CA LYS A 201 2.76 24.54 26.63
C LYS A 201 3.76 23.38 26.92
N ASP A 202 3.67 22.25 26.27
CA ASP A 202 4.74 21.24 26.32
C ASP A 202 5.83 21.58 25.30
N SER A 203 6.87 22.28 25.76
CA SER A 203 7.99 22.67 24.88
C SER A 203 8.75 21.48 24.28
N THR A 204 8.59 20.27 24.83
CA THR A 204 9.29 19.06 24.36
C THR A 204 8.47 18.26 23.34
N PHE A 205 7.23 18.67 23.10
CA PHE A 205 6.25 17.91 22.31
C PHE A 205 6.74 17.57 20.90
N PHE A 206 7.37 18.54 20.22
CA PHE A 206 7.90 18.40 18.86
C PHE A 206 9.40 18.12 18.79
N ILE A 207 10.11 18.24 19.91
CA ILE A 207 11.57 18.07 19.96
C ILE A 207 11.88 16.58 19.93
N LEU A 208 12.53 16.15 18.86
CA LEU A 208 13.09 14.81 18.75
C LEU A 208 14.41 14.74 19.51
N PRO A 209 14.63 13.74 20.39
CA PRO A 209 15.92 13.55 21.01
C PRO A 209 16.98 13.20 19.94
N GLU A 210 18.18 13.72 20.11
CA GLU A 210 19.33 13.37 19.27
C GLU A 210 19.86 11.98 19.69
N LEU A 211 19.29 10.92 19.06
CA LEU A 211 19.48 9.53 19.47
C LEU A 211 20.96 9.16 19.62
N ASP A 212 21.80 9.54 18.67
CA ASP A 212 23.22 9.17 18.66
C ASP A 212 23.96 9.80 19.84
N ILE A 213 23.71 11.07 20.13
CA ILE A 213 24.34 11.82 21.24
C ILE A 213 23.83 11.26 22.59
N GLU A 214 22.54 11.02 22.72
CA GLU A 214 21.98 10.49 23.98
C GLU A 214 22.41 9.04 24.23
N ILE A 215 22.52 8.21 23.20
CA ILE A 215 23.02 6.84 23.30
C ILE A 215 24.51 6.86 23.68
N GLU A 216 25.32 7.72 23.08
CA GLU A 216 26.73 7.84 23.39
C GLU A 216 26.97 8.32 24.84
N ARG A 217 26.19 9.28 25.32
CA ARG A 217 26.21 9.73 26.73
C ARG A 217 25.91 8.58 27.70
N ILE A 218 24.93 7.73 27.40
CA ILE A 218 24.60 6.56 28.22
C ILE A 218 25.76 5.54 28.20
N ASP A 219 26.39 5.34 27.03
CA ASP A 219 27.52 4.40 26.92
C ASP A 219 28.74 4.86 27.73
N GLN A 220 29.00 6.16 27.74
CA GLN A 220 30.12 6.77 28.47
C GLN A 220 29.86 6.90 29.99
N ASP A 221 28.62 6.75 30.43
CA ASP A 221 28.28 6.84 31.86
C ASP A 221 28.70 5.55 32.59
N ASN A 222 29.83 5.64 33.29
CA ASN A 222 30.39 4.53 34.08
C ASN A 222 29.67 4.28 35.40
N THR A 223 28.68 5.07 35.78
CA THR A 223 27.88 4.89 37.01
C THR A 223 26.73 3.92 36.81
N LEU A 224 26.37 3.60 35.58
CA LEU A 224 25.25 2.75 35.21
C LEU A 224 25.70 1.31 34.95
N SER A 225 24.93 0.37 35.43
CA SER A 225 25.08 -1.04 35.09
C SER A 225 24.68 -1.30 33.62
N SER A 226 25.09 -2.45 33.07
CA SER A 226 24.74 -2.83 31.69
C SER A 226 23.23 -2.91 31.48
N GLU A 227 22.49 -3.35 32.49
CA GLU A 227 21.02 -3.47 32.44
C GLU A 227 20.37 -2.07 32.44
N GLU A 228 20.81 -1.17 33.32
CA GLU A 228 20.32 0.22 33.36
C GLU A 228 20.64 0.99 32.06
N LYS A 229 21.79 0.76 31.46
CA LYS A 229 22.12 1.32 30.15
C LYS A 229 21.16 0.83 29.07
N ALA A 230 20.88 -0.48 29.04
CA ALA A 230 19.96 -1.08 28.08
C ALA A 230 18.54 -0.51 28.26
N GLU A 231 18.05 -0.39 29.49
CA GLU A 231 16.71 0.15 29.79
C GLU A 231 16.60 1.63 29.38
N ARG A 232 17.62 2.46 29.70
CA ARG A 232 17.62 3.88 29.31
C ARG A 232 17.66 4.05 27.81
N LYS A 233 18.49 3.28 27.09
CA LYS A 233 18.52 3.30 25.63
C LYS A 233 17.17 2.90 25.02
N HIS A 234 16.55 1.87 25.57
CA HIS A 234 15.23 1.44 25.13
C HIS A 234 14.19 2.55 25.33
N ARG A 235 14.19 3.21 26.48
CA ARG A 235 13.27 4.32 26.80
C ARG A 235 13.44 5.49 25.84
N ILE A 236 14.68 5.91 25.52
CA ILE A 236 14.96 7.01 24.59
C ILE A 236 14.51 6.66 23.19
N ARG A 237 14.78 5.43 22.72
CA ARG A 237 14.33 4.97 21.40
C ARG A 237 12.80 4.96 21.32
N SER A 238 12.13 4.45 22.34
CA SER A 238 10.66 4.45 22.40
C SER A 238 10.08 5.86 22.40
N ASP A 239 10.66 6.82 23.13
CA ASP A 239 10.24 8.23 23.12
C ASP A 239 10.45 8.86 21.74
N TYR A 240 11.57 8.57 21.11
CA TYR A 240 11.86 9.03 19.73
C TYR A 240 10.82 8.53 18.73
N GLU A 241 10.55 7.22 18.74
CA GLU A 241 9.57 6.58 17.85
C GLU A 241 8.17 7.14 18.08
N GLN A 242 7.75 7.33 19.33
CA GLN A 242 6.45 7.92 19.66
C GLN A 242 6.34 9.36 19.15
N LYS A 243 7.38 10.18 19.31
CA LYS A 243 7.39 11.56 18.84
C LYS A 243 7.39 11.63 17.32
N LEU A 244 8.16 10.76 16.65
CA LEU A 244 8.19 10.67 15.20
C LEU A 244 6.80 10.31 14.64
N THR A 245 6.17 9.28 15.20
CA THR A 245 4.81 8.85 14.85
C THR A 245 3.80 9.97 15.06
N ARG A 246 3.88 10.67 16.19
CA ARG A 246 3.01 11.80 16.50
C ARG A 246 3.14 12.94 15.49
N ASN A 247 4.36 13.31 15.14
CA ASN A 247 4.62 14.35 14.14
C ASN A 247 4.06 13.94 12.77
N HIS A 248 4.24 12.68 12.40
CA HIS A 248 3.66 12.13 11.18
C HIS A 248 2.13 12.23 11.18
N VAL A 249 1.46 11.80 12.24
CA VAL A 249 0.00 11.88 12.38
C VAL A 249 -0.51 13.33 12.27
N ILE A 250 0.20 14.29 12.89
CA ILE A 250 -0.15 15.72 12.78
C ILE A 250 -0.07 16.19 11.32
N ASN A 251 1.00 15.83 10.62
CA ASN A 251 1.16 16.22 9.21
C ASN A 251 0.08 15.59 8.33
N GLN A 252 -0.26 14.31 8.54
CA GLN A 252 -1.32 13.65 7.78
C GLN A 252 -2.70 14.23 8.09
N LEU A 253 -2.99 14.57 9.35
CA LEU A 253 -4.24 15.26 9.70
C LEU A 253 -4.30 16.65 9.07
N LEU A 254 -3.23 17.45 9.13
CA LEU A 254 -3.18 18.74 8.44
C LEU A 254 -3.38 18.60 6.95
N LYS A 255 -2.73 17.62 6.32
CA LYS A 255 -2.90 17.30 4.91
C LYS A 255 -4.34 16.94 4.56
N ALA A 256 -4.98 16.09 5.38
CA ALA A 256 -6.38 15.72 5.23
C ALA A 256 -7.30 16.95 5.31
N TYR A 257 -7.06 17.89 6.24
CA TYR A 257 -7.86 19.11 6.38
C TYR A 257 -7.61 20.13 5.27
N ALA A 258 -6.35 20.34 4.86
CA ALA A 258 -5.97 21.44 3.99
C ALA A 258 -6.05 21.10 2.49
N LEU A 259 -5.81 19.85 2.10
CA LEU A 259 -5.68 19.46 0.70
C LEU A 259 -6.81 18.58 0.16
N PHE A 260 -7.60 17.94 1.03
CA PHE A 260 -8.64 17.01 0.58
C PHE A 260 -10.04 17.55 0.86
N GLY A 261 -10.86 17.63 -0.17
CA GLY A 261 -12.26 18.09 -0.12
C GLY A 261 -13.22 16.92 -0.03
N LYS A 262 -14.17 16.96 0.93
CA LYS A 262 -15.32 16.05 0.94
C LYS A 262 -16.16 16.29 -0.30
N ASP A 263 -16.70 15.23 -0.88
CA ASP A 263 -17.50 15.22 -2.11
C ASP A 263 -16.74 15.65 -3.37
N VAL A 264 -15.40 15.81 -3.27
CA VAL A 264 -14.48 16.10 -4.37
C VAL A 264 -13.43 15.01 -4.48
N ASP A 265 -12.58 14.85 -3.45
CA ASP A 265 -11.51 13.86 -3.42
C ASP A 265 -11.96 12.52 -2.80
N TYR A 266 -12.99 12.55 -1.97
CA TYR A 266 -13.59 11.38 -1.33
C TYR A 266 -15.04 11.65 -0.91
N VAL A 267 -15.80 10.56 -0.69
CA VAL A 267 -17.15 10.61 -0.10
C VAL A 267 -17.19 9.77 1.18
N VAL A 268 -18.17 10.09 2.05
CA VAL A 268 -18.47 9.26 3.23
C VAL A 268 -19.76 8.50 2.95
N LYS A 269 -19.66 7.18 2.89
CA LYS A 269 -20.80 6.29 2.66
C LYS A 269 -20.71 5.09 3.61
N ASP A 270 -21.82 4.74 4.22
CA ASP A 270 -21.94 3.59 5.14
C ASP A 270 -20.90 3.57 6.28
N GLY A 271 -20.51 4.78 6.74
CA GLY A 271 -19.49 4.95 7.79
C GLY A 271 -18.04 4.73 7.32
N GLN A 272 -17.81 4.70 6.01
CA GLN A 272 -16.50 4.53 5.41
C GLN A 272 -16.12 5.68 4.47
N ILE A 273 -14.83 5.91 4.34
CA ILE A 273 -14.26 6.83 3.34
C ILE A 273 -14.07 6.07 2.03
N ILE A 274 -14.67 6.57 0.95
CA ILE A 274 -14.48 6.03 -0.40
C ILE A 274 -13.82 7.08 -1.26
N ILE A 275 -12.69 6.74 -1.87
CA ILE A 275 -11.92 7.63 -2.76
C ILE A 275 -12.72 7.92 -4.02
N VAL A 276 -12.66 9.16 -4.49
CA VAL A 276 -13.13 9.59 -5.81
C VAL A 276 -11.92 9.72 -6.74
N ASP A 277 -11.98 9.07 -7.89
CA ASP A 277 -10.92 9.18 -8.90
C ASP A 277 -10.88 10.58 -9.50
N GLU A 278 -9.73 11.24 -9.47
CA GLU A 278 -9.53 12.62 -9.89
C GLU A 278 -9.87 12.84 -11.38
N PHE A 279 -9.68 11.82 -12.23
CA PHE A 279 -9.87 11.96 -13.69
C PHE A 279 -11.27 11.55 -14.14
N THR A 280 -11.82 10.49 -13.54
CA THR A 280 -13.09 9.90 -13.99
C THR A 280 -14.26 10.25 -13.10
N GLY A 281 -14.04 10.76 -11.89
CA GLY A 281 -15.06 11.02 -10.87
C GLY A 281 -15.72 9.74 -10.32
N ARG A 282 -15.16 8.56 -10.62
CA ARG A 282 -15.70 7.28 -10.17
C ARG A 282 -15.31 6.99 -8.73
N LEU A 283 -16.23 6.37 -8.01
CA LEU A 283 -15.95 5.85 -6.67
C LEU A 283 -15.05 4.61 -6.76
N MET A 284 -14.05 4.56 -5.89
CA MET A 284 -13.09 3.45 -5.80
C MET A 284 -13.25 2.69 -4.48
N PRO A 285 -14.28 1.84 -4.32
CA PRO A 285 -14.47 1.07 -3.09
C PRO A 285 -13.29 0.11 -2.86
N GLY A 286 -12.89 -0.06 -1.60
CA GLY A 286 -11.80 -0.95 -1.22
C GLY A 286 -10.39 -0.37 -1.42
N ARG A 287 -10.23 0.77 -2.12
CA ARG A 287 -8.95 1.48 -2.18
C ARG A 287 -8.79 2.42 -1.00
N ARG A 288 -7.55 2.53 -0.50
CA ARG A 288 -7.19 3.43 0.61
C ARG A 288 -6.02 4.31 0.20
N TYR A 289 -5.98 5.53 0.70
CA TYR A 289 -4.78 6.36 0.62
C TYR A 289 -3.71 5.74 1.54
N SER A 290 -2.47 5.77 1.10
CA SER A 290 -1.31 5.27 1.85
C SER A 290 -0.81 6.25 2.91
N ASP A 291 0.17 5.81 3.69
CA ASP A 291 0.97 6.65 4.58
C ASP A 291 0.16 7.33 5.70
N GLY A 292 -0.91 6.67 6.16
CA GLY A 292 -1.74 7.18 7.25
C GLY A 292 -2.75 8.27 6.85
N LEU A 293 -2.76 8.70 5.58
CA LEU A 293 -3.69 9.74 5.10
C LEU A 293 -5.15 9.27 5.16
N HIS A 294 -5.42 8.00 4.84
CA HIS A 294 -6.79 7.48 4.90
C HIS A 294 -7.32 7.52 6.33
N GLN A 295 -6.50 7.13 7.31
CA GLN A 295 -6.79 7.22 8.74
C GLN A 295 -7.02 8.67 9.18
N ALA A 296 -6.25 9.61 8.64
CA ALA A 296 -6.44 11.02 8.90
C ALA A 296 -7.79 11.54 8.39
N LEU A 297 -8.24 11.09 7.22
CA LEU A 297 -9.56 11.40 6.68
C LEU A 297 -10.68 10.75 7.49
N GLU A 298 -10.52 9.48 7.89
CA GLU A 298 -11.45 8.78 8.79
C GLU A 298 -11.59 9.53 10.12
N ALA A 299 -10.47 9.92 10.74
CA ALA A 299 -10.47 10.71 11.96
C ALA A 299 -11.13 12.07 11.76
N ARG A 300 -10.83 12.79 10.66
CA ARG A 300 -11.43 14.07 10.33
C ARG A 300 -12.96 13.99 10.24
N GLU A 301 -13.48 13.01 9.55
CA GLU A 301 -14.93 12.83 9.36
C GLU A 301 -15.61 12.17 10.57
N GLY A 302 -14.83 11.67 11.54
CA GLY A 302 -15.36 11.04 12.75
C GLY A 302 -15.95 9.66 12.51
N VAL A 303 -15.54 9.00 11.44
CA VAL A 303 -15.83 7.59 11.21
C VAL A 303 -14.78 6.72 11.92
N ARG A 304 -15.03 5.41 12.01
CA ARG A 304 -14.10 4.48 12.64
C ARG A 304 -12.76 4.51 11.90
N VAL A 305 -11.68 4.76 12.63
CA VAL A 305 -10.31 4.68 12.07
C VAL A 305 -9.91 3.21 11.99
N GLU A 306 -9.54 2.75 10.79
CA GLU A 306 -9.09 1.38 10.56
C GLU A 306 -7.56 1.31 10.49
N GLN A 307 -6.99 0.19 10.93
CA GLN A 307 -5.55 -0.04 10.82
C GLN A 307 -5.14 -0.16 9.37
N GLU A 308 -3.99 0.38 9.04
CA GLU A 308 -3.34 0.17 7.76
C GLU A 308 -2.52 -1.12 7.81
N ASN A 309 -2.64 -1.93 6.76
CA ASN A 309 -1.79 -3.09 6.59
C ASN A 309 -0.65 -2.73 5.64
N GLN A 310 0.57 -2.90 6.11
CA GLN A 310 1.78 -2.74 5.29
C GLN A 310 2.21 -4.10 4.76
N THR A 311 2.62 -4.14 3.50
CA THR A 311 3.29 -5.31 2.94
C THR A 311 4.65 -5.48 3.61
N LEU A 312 4.80 -6.56 4.38
CA LEU A 312 6.03 -6.90 5.09
C LEU A 312 7.00 -7.69 4.20
N ALA A 313 6.46 -8.62 3.42
CA ALA A 313 7.25 -9.43 2.52
C ALA A 313 6.42 -9.82 1.29
N THR A 314 7.06 -9.92 0.14
CA THR A 314 6.43 -10.36 -1.10
C THR A 314 7.43 -11.10 -1.99
N ILE A 315 6.94 -12.12 -2.71
CA ILE A 315 7.68 -12.81 -3.75
C ILE A 315 6.70 -13.36 -4.79
N THR A 316 7.10 -13.42 -6.06
CA THR A 316 6.35 -14.12 -7.11
C THR A 316 6.77 -15.59 -7.20
N PHE A 317 5.90 -16.46 -7.72
CA PHE A 317 6.28 -17.85 -7.96
C PHE A 317 7.51 -17.96 -8.87
N GLN A 318 7.56 -17.14 -9.92
CA GLN A 318 8.73 -17.09 -10.81
C GLN A 318 10.03 -16.87 -10.06
N ASN A 319 10.07 -15.86 -9.18
CA ASN A 319 11.29 -15.54 -8.44
C ASN A 319 11.63 -16.61 -7.40
N TYR A 320 10.62 -17.19 -6.75
CA TYR A 320 10.82 -18.25 -5.77
C TYR A 320 11.41 -19.50 -6.40
N PHE A 321 10.82 -20.04 -7.48
CA PHE A 321 11.29 -21.27 -8.10
C PHE A 321 12.63 -21.11 -8.84
N ARG A 322 12.98 -19.92 -9.28
CA ARG A 322 14.31 -19.62 -9.83
C ARG A 322 15.45 -19.68 -8.80
N MET A 323 15.16 -19.73 -7.52
CA MET A 323 16.18 -19.87 -6.48
C MET A 323 16.64 -21.32 -6.28
N TYR A 324 15.90 -22.30 -6.79
CA TYR A 324 16.34 -23.68 -6.73
C TYR A 324 17.54 -23.91 -7.65
N GLU A 325 18.53 -24.66 -7.16
CA GLU A 325 19.70 -25.03 -7.97
C GLU A 325 19.31 -25.93 -9.14
N LYS A 326 18.32 -26.79 -8.94
CA LYS A 326 17.76 -27.66 -9.96
C LYS A 326 16.25 -27.60 -9.96
N LEU A 327 15.69 -27.34 -11.14
CA LEU A 327 14.25 -27.24 -11.35
C LEU A 327 13.83 -28.25 -12.41
N ALA A 328 12.70 -28.90 -12.21
CA ALA A 328 12.03 -29.73 -13.19
C ALA A 328 10.51 -29.62 -13.01
N GLY A 329 9.78 -30.01 -14.01
CA GLY A 329 8.33 -29.98 -13.94
C GLY A 329 7.67 -30.97 -14.87
N MET A 330 6.35 -31.12 -14.78
CA MET A 330 5.54 -31.93 -15.66
C MET A 330 4.17 -31.28 -15.84
N THR A 331 3.64 -31.45 -17.02
CA THR A 331 2.29 -31.04 -17.41
C THR A 331 1.86 -31.73 -18.67
N GLY A 332 0.57 -31.68 -19.00
CA GLY A 332 0.06 -32.17 -20.24
C GLY A 332 0.17 -31.18 -21.43
N THR A 333 0.56 -29.92 -21.19
CA THR A 333 0.40 -28.81 -22.14
C THR A 333 1.64 -27.92 -22.34
N ALA A 334 2.83 -28.35 -21.89
CA ALA A 334 4.04 -27.52 -21.91
C ALA A 334 4.62 -27.23 -23.31
N ASP A 335 4.22 -27.96 -24.34
CA ASP A 335 4.82 -27.84 -25.70
C ASP A 335 4.62 -26.44 -26.31
N THR A 336 3.49 -25.82 -26.07
CA THR A 336 3.17 -24.48 -26.55
C THR A 336 4.00 -23.39 -25.90
N GLU A 337 4.48 -23.63 -24.68
CA GLU A 337 5.21 -22.67 -23.84
C GLU A 337 6.72 -22.97 -23.75
N ALA A 338 7.22 -23.89 -24.61
CA ALA A 338 8.59 -24.37 -24.58
C ALA A 338 9.63 -23.24 -24.67
N GLU A 339 9.37 -22.22 -25.50
CA GLU A 339 10.25 -21.06 -25.65
C GLU A 339 10.34 -20.23 -24.36
N GLU A 340 9.23 -20.08 -23.64
CA GLU A 340 9.17 -19.33 -22.39
C GLU A 340 9.88 -20.09 -21.25
N PHE A 341 9.71 -21.42 -21.17
CA PHE A 341 10.46 -22.27 -20.23
C PHE A 341 11.98 -22.17 -20.45
N ALA A 342 12.44 -22.22 -21.69
CA ALA A 342 13.84 -22.07 -22.01
C ALA A 342 14.38 -20.68 -21.62
N LYS A 343 13.65 -19.62 -21.97
CA LYS A 343 14.10 -18.25 -21.80
C LYS A 343 14.13 -17.80 -20.34
N ILE A 344 13.15 -18.22 -19.50
CA ILE A 344 12.99 -17.74 -18.13
C ILE A 344 13.67 -18.67 -17.13
N TYR A 345 13.56 -19.98 -17.34
CA TYR A 345 13.98 -20.99 -16.35
C TYR A 345 15.15 -21.86 -16.83
N ASP A 346 15.62 -21.68 -18.06
CA ASP A 346 16.66 -22.53 -18.69
C ASP A 346 16.27 -24.02 -18.68
N LEU A 347 15.00 -24.28 -18.99
CA LEU A 347 14.42 -25.63 -19.04
C LEU A 347 14.05 -26.03 -20.46
N ASP A 348 14.49 -27.21 -20.87
CA ASP A 348 14.06 -27.83 -22.11
C ASP A 348 12.76 -28.61 -21.92
N VAL A 349 11.85 -28.53 -22.90
CA VAL A 349 10.60 -29.29 -22.90
C VAL A 349 10.81 -30.59 -23.70
N MET A 350 10.57 -31.70 -23.06
CA MET A 350 10.63 -33.02 -23.67
C MET A 350 9.26 -33.67 -23.75
N LEU A 351 8.79 -33.94 -24.95
CA LEU A 351 7.54 -34.64 -25.19
C LEU A 351 7.68 -36.14 -24.91
N ILE A 352 6.91 -36.63 -23.95
CA ILE A 352 6.79 -38.04 -23.63
C ILE A 352 5.62 -38.61 -24.45
N PRO A 353 5.85 -39.57 -25.35
CA PRO A 353 4.80 -40.16 -26.15
C PRO A 353 3.78 -40.90 -25.28
N THR A 354 2.51 -40.85 -25.67
CA THR A 354 1.43 -41.54 -24.96
C THR A 354 1.58 -43.06 -25.02
N ASN A 355 1.20 -43.73 -23.92
CA ASN A 355 1.25 -45.22 -23.87
C ASN A 355 0.40 -45.89 -24.97
N LYS A 356 -0.78 -45.32 -25.29
CA LYS A 356 -1.67 -45.77 -26.36
C LYS A 356 -1.85 -44.68 -27.38
N LYS A 357 -2.12 -45.05 -28.64
CA LYS A 357 -2.42 -44.09 -29.70
C LYS A 357 -3.63 -43.27 -29.31
N MET A 358 -3.52 -41.96 -29.47
CA MET A 358 -4.65 -41.02 -29.25
C MET A 358 -5.76 -41.31 -30.29
N ILE A 359 -6.95 -41.52 -29.79
CA ILE A 359 -8.14 -41.78 -30.59
C ILE A 359 -9.19 -40.66 -30.48
N ARG A 360 -8.90 -39.63 -29.66
CA ARG A 360 -9.76 -38.47 -29.49
C ARG A 360 -9.87 -37.70 -30.81
N LEU A 361 -11.10 -37.32 -31.14
CA LEU A 361 -11.43 -36.43 -32.27
C LEU A 361 -11.79 -35.07 -31.69
N ASP A 362 -10.95 -34.10 -31.94
CA ASP A 362 -11.22 -32.71 -31.53
C ASP A 362 -11.99 -32.02 -32.65
N HIS A 363 -13.25 -31.68 -32.37
CA HIS A 363 -14.10 -30.97 -33.32
C HIS A 363 -13.82 -29.46 -33.25
N SER A 364 -14.02 -28.78 -34.38
CA SER A 364 -13.91 -27.32 -34.43
C SER A 364 -14.99 -26.65 -33.61
N ASP A 365 -14.69 -25.45 -33.09
CA ASP A 365 -15.63 -24.63 -32.35
C ASP A 365 -16.89 -24.33 -33.15
N VAL A 366 -18.05 -24.38 -32.53
CA VAL A 366 -19.36 -24.03 -33.14
C VAL A 366 -19.79 -22.68 -32.54
N ILE A 367 -20.00 -21.70 -33.43
CA ILE A 367 -20.37 -20.34 -33.05
C ILE A 367 -21.87 -20.14 -33.22
N TYR A 368 -22.52 -19.69 -32.15
CA TYR A 368 -23.94 -19.40 -32.12
C TYR A 368 -24.21 -17.89 -32.07
N LYS A 369 -25.36 -17.49 -32.62
CA LYS A 369 -25.77 -16.09 -32.68
C LYS A 369 -26.19 -15.54 -31.31
N THR A 370 -26.79 -16.39 -30.48
CA THR A 370 -27.25 -16.07 -29.13
C THR A 370 -26.86 -17.15 -28.12
N GLU A 371 -26.74 -16.79 -26.86
CA GLU A 371 -26.45 -17.72 -25.76
C GLU A 371 -27.59 -18.78 -25.63
N ARG A 372 -28.82 -18.40 -25.87
CA ARG A 372 -29.96 -19.30 -25.84
C ARG A 372 -29.87 -20.40 -26.89
N GLU A 373 -29.49 -20.05 -28.12
CA GLU A 373 -29.32 -21.04 -29.21
C GLU A 373 -28.16 -21.99 -28.87
N LYS A 374 -27.05 -21.46 -28.28
CA LYS A 374 -25.96 -22.29 -27.82
C LYS A 374 -26.41 -23.32 -26.80
N PHE A 375 -27.11 -22.91 -25.75
CA PHE A 375 -27.58 -23.86 -24.72
C PHE A 375 -28.60 -24.88 -25.26
N GLN A 376 -29.45 -24.49 -26.17
CA GLN A 376 -30.34 -25.44 -26.83
C GLN A 376 -29.58 -26.53 -27.59
N ALA A 377 -28.58 -26.15 -28.37
CA ALA A 377 -27.73 -27.08 -29.11
C ALA A 377 -26.94 -28.01 -28.15
N VAL A 378 -26.38 -27.46 -27.05
CA VAL A 378 -25.68 -28.26 -26.03
C VAL A 378 -26.63 -29.30 -25.41
N VAL A 379 -27.87 -28.94 -25.09
CA VAL A 379 -28.87 -29.88 -24.52
C VAL A 379 -29.24 -30.97 -25.52
N GLU A 380 -29.38 -30.65 -26.80
CA GLU A 380 -29.67 -31.60 -27.87
C GLU A 380 -28.50 -32.59 -28.03
N GLU A 381 -27.27 -32.11 -28.09
CA GLU A 381 -26.08 -32.97 -28.19
C GLU A 381 -25.90 -33.88 -26.96
N ILE A 382 -26.16 -33.36 -25.74
CA ILE A 382 -26.13 -34.17 -24.51
C ILE A 382 -27.18 -35.30 -24.60
N LYS A 383 -28.40 -35.04 -25.11
CA LYS A 383 -29.42 -36.06 -25.27
C LYS A 383 -29.02 -37.16 -26.24
N GLU A 384 -28.52 -36.78 -27.41
CA GLU A 384 -28.02 -37.72 -28.42
C GLU A 384 -26.91 -38.61 -27.88
N LEU A 385 -25.94 -38.01 -27.17
CA LEU A 385 -24.85 -38.80 -26.56
C LEU A 385 -25.31 -39.69 -25.41
N ALA A 386 -26.31 -39.26 -24.63
CA ALA A 386 -26.90 -40.05 -23.58
C ALA A 386 -27.70 -41.25 -24.14
N GLU A 387 -28.41 -41.10 -25.27
CA GLU A 387 -29.08 -42.21 -25.99
C GLU A 387 -28.07 -43.24 -26.53
N MET A 388 -26.84 -42.78 -26.83
CA MET A 388 -25.73 -43.66 -27.21
C MET A 388 -24.98 -44.28 -26.01
N GLU A 389 -25.46 -44.07 -24.78
CA GLU A 389 -24.81 -44.50 -23.54
C GLU A 389 -23.36 -43.94 -23.38
N ARG A 390 -23.10 -42.77 -23.92
CA ARG A 390 -21.79 -42.09 -23.79
C ARG A 390 -21.80 -41.11 -22.63
N PRO A 391 -20.88 -41.19 -21.68
CA PRO A 391 -20.73 -40.18 -20.64
C PRO A 391 -20.29 -38.83 -21.24
N VAL A 392 -20.91 -37.76 -20.78
CA VAL A 392 -20.63 -36.38 -21.23
C VAL A 392 -20.12 -35.53 -20.08
N LEU A 393 -18.99 -34.87 -20.28
CA LEU A 393 -18.45 -33.85 -19.34
C LEU A 393 -18.76 -32.45 -19.90
N VAL A 394 -19.58 -31.69 -19.18
CA VAL A 394 -19.98 -30.33 -19.55
C VAL A 394 -19.23 -29.34 -18.68
N GLY A 395 -18.39 -28.48 -19.30
CA GLY A 395 -17.70 -27.37 -18.62
C GLY A 395 -18.47 -26.07 -18.79
N THR A 396 -18.60 -25.29 -17.71
CA THR A 396 -19.20 -23.95 -17.72
C THR A 396 -18.26 -22.94 -17.08
N VAL A 397 -18.42 -21.65 -17.40
CA VAL A 397 -17.57 -20.56 -16.86
C VAL A 397 -17.94 -20.15 -15.43
N SER A 398 -19.12 -20.55 -14.92
CA SER A 398 -19.54 -20.26 -13.54
C SER A 398 -20.52 -21.33 -13.04
N ILE A 399 -20.63 -21.42 -11.71
CA ILE A 399 -21.59 -22.32 -11.04
C ILE A 399 -23.04 -21.99 -11.45
N GLU A 400 -23.39 -20.70 -11.49
CA GLU A 400 -24.72 -20.22 -11.88
C GLU A 400 -25.13 -20.67 -13.29
N LYS A 401 -24.17 -20.84 -14.21
CA LYS A 401 -24.43 -21.32 -15.56
C LYS A 401 -24.46 -22.86 -15.65
N SER A 402 -23.99 -23.52 -14.60
CA SER A 402 -24.01 -24.97 -14.49
C SER A 402 -25.33 -25.50 -13.91
N GLU A 403 -26.04 -24.71 -13.10
CA GLU A 403 -27.38 -24.97 -12.57
C GLU A 403 -28.47 -24.64 -13.59
#